data_dc847df28c0f9e8eee93dd03950c47d2
#
_entry.id   dc847df28c0f9e8eee93dd03950c47d2
#
_cell.length_a   1.000
_cell.length_b   1.000
_cell.length_c   1.000
_cell.angle_alpha   90.00
_cell.angle_beta   90.00
_cell.angle_gamma   90.00
#
_symmetry.space_group_name_H-M   'P 1'
#
loop_
_entity.id
_entity.type
_entity.pdbx_description
1 polymer ?
#
loop_
_entity_poly.entity_id
_entity_poly.type
_entity_poly.pdbx_seq_one_letter_code
_entity_poly.pdbx_strand_id
1 'polypeptide(L)'
;MRKQLILMLFLLPCLVHAMWDTQTISLKTGYNAVVLRVTPADTRCSEVFKGCDITNVTWWNRDRRDDGSGIVPSADTLIWSPTDEAGSTFFRVLGGHTYIIRSKKAQTLTIVGVPARARTTLWLNEVNLVGLNLPDDPQGGEVGFYDYYAGILSCLKGESIAVVNASSADPVLWNVSNPIRSSNEAVWLKPFGAGTVEYMGPLWVDVDTAENAIRFLSNTETRRITVKNVSGIARRLNISLRPSATPPYGQGALLGQAAFMREEIDWSVGYPKRVFKESDLNIVTNLAAGESFELAIRPDLDKMPAAEDGAYMAVLEISDVGTVIDGNPMANGVCRHRIGLSCDGRLAAQKNPAGLWVGTAVIYGVNRVAQISDALDTWDSEKIEPANQTFEFRLIVHVDAEGTARLLKEVYVATESDPDAEPTLLISRNEARNWRNSHPNGRIRRISSANFPNFGNPIAFTGAGFAHGGTISAFVPQAYDDKVNPYVHAYHPQHDNVQFNNKVISKYPAEAGLDGTGSFESWAVNRTVHLEFADADPVGGGNYDWNRTVTGGTYKEDITSLVKTTIHAEGTFRLSKVLDTHILTGL
;
A
#
# COMPACT_ATOMS: atom_id res chain seq x y z
N MET A 1 -27.45 -44.93 12.17
CA MET A 1 -26.03 -44.57 12.30
C MET A 1 -25.78 -43.29 11.51
N ARG A 2 -25.85 -42.12 12.19
CA ARG A 2 -25.55 -40.82 11.59
C ARG A 2 -24.04 -40.59 11.75
N LYS A 3 -23.30 -40.54 10.64
CA LYS A 3 -21.90 -40.12 10.61
C LYS A 3 -21.87 -38.61 10.81
N GLN A 4 -21.43 -38.16 11.98
CA GLN A 4 -21.06 -36.78 12.21
C GLN A 4 -19.72 -36.52 11.47
N LEU A 5 -19.80 -35.73 10.43
CA LEU A 5 -18.63 -35.16 9.73
C LEU A 5 -18.11 -34.04 10.62
N ILE A 6 -17.04 -34.28 11.34
CA ILE A 6 -16.29 -33.23 12.05
C ILE A 6 -15.53 -32.46 10.99
N LEU A 7 -16.05 -31.28 10.65
CA LEU A 7 -15.36 -30.28 9.84
C LEU A 7 -14.23 -29.72 10.70
N MET A 8 -13.02 -30.25 10.53
CA MET A 8 -11.82 -29.67 11.12
C MET A 8 -11.50 -28.40 10.30
N LEU A 9 -12.01 -27.27 10.76
CA LEU A 9 -11.59 -25.96 10.27
C LEU A 9 -10.13 -25.80 10.66
N PHE A 10 -9.21 -26.08 9.75
CA PHE A 10 -7.84 -25.60 9.84
C PHE A 10 -7.89 -24.08 9.74
N LEU A 11 -7.99 -23.42 10.89
CA LEU A 11 -7.52 -22.05 11.02
C LEU A 11 -6.02 -22.11 10.70
N LEU A 12 -5.67 -21.91 9.43
CA LEU A 12 -4.33 -21.46 9.09
C LEU A 12 -4.08 -20.24 9.99
N PRO A 13 -3.06 -20.26 10.86
CA PRO A 13 -2.66 -19.05 11.52
C PRO A 13 -2.34 -18.07 10.38
N CYS A 14 -3.17 -17.06 10.20
CA CYS A 14 -2.73 -15.86 9.49
C CYS A 14 -1.40 -15.51 10.15
N LEU A 15 -0.31 -15.73 9.45
CA LEU A 15 1.03 -15.31 9.88
C LEU A 15 0.93 -13.79 10.03
N VAL A 16 0.70 -13.38 11.26
CA VAL A 16 0.60 -11.98 11.63
C VAL A 16 2.01 -11.43 11.53
N HIS A 17 2.36 -10.91 10.36
CA HIS A 17 3.60 -10.17 10.17
C HIS A 17 3.44 -8.85 10.94
N ALA A 18 3.75 -8.91 12.24
CA ALA A 18 3.69 -7.77 13.12
C ALA A 18 5.07 -7.11 13.19
N MET A 19 5.08 -5.78 13.30
CA MET A 19 6.26 -4.97 13.57
C MET A 19 6.50 -4.98 15.05
N TRP A 20 7.72 -5.25 15.45
CA TRP A 20 8.05 -5.52 16.83
C TRP A 20 8.84 -4.39 17.46
N ASP A 21 8.46 -4.02 18.66
CA ASP A 21 9.21 -3.09 19.50
C ASP A 21 9.49 -3.77 20.85
N THR A 22 10.48 -3.28 21.55
CA THR A 22 10.87 -3.80 22.87
C THR A 22 10.61 -2.74 23.92
N GLN A 23 9.85 -3.11 24.95
CA GLN A 23 9.69 -2.32 26.16
C GLN A 23 10.41 -2.98 27.32
N THR A 24 11.26 -2.23 27.99
CA THR A 24 11.95 -2.64 29.22
C THR A 24 11.39 -1.87 30.41
N ILE A 25 10.98 -2.58 31.46
CA ILE A 25 10.35 -2.03 32.66
C ILE A 25 11.15 -2.49 33.89
N SER A 26 11.65 -1.54 34.66
CA SER A 26 12.31 -1.81 35.94
C SER A 26 11.25 -1.89 37.02
N LEU A 27 11.03 -3.08 37.57
CA LEU A 27 10.12 -3.31 38.69
C LEU A 27 10.87 -3.19 40.00
N LYS A 28 10.31 -2.42 40.93
CA LYS A 28 10.74 -2.36 42.34
C LYS A 28 10.05 -3.46 43.13
N THR A 29 10.58 -3.83 44.30
CA THR A 29 9.87 -4.67 45.28
C THR A 29 8.58 -3.96 45.72
N GLY A 30 7.46 -4.68 45.73
CA GLY A 30 6.15 -4.12 46.04
C GLY A 30 5.35 -3.71 44.81
N TYR A 31 4.54 -2.69 44.95
CA TYR A 31 3.62 -2.23 43.89
C TYR A 31 4.33 -1.37 42.85
N ASN A 32 4.05 -1.68 41.57
CA ASN A 32 4.53 -0.93 40.40
C ASN A 32 3.34 -0.66 39.49
N ALA A 33 2.98 0.59 39.30
CA ALA A 33 1.99 0.97 38.31
C ALA A 33 2.70 1.27 36.99
N VAL A 34 2.40 0.50 35.96
CA VAL A 34 3.12 0.54 34.67
C VAL A 34 2.15 0.64 33.52
N VAL A 35 2.53 1.39 32.49
CA VAL A 35 1.83 1.41 31.21
C VAL A 35 2.56 0.50 30.21
N LEU A 36 1.82 -0.35 29.53
CA LEU A 36 2.37 -1.14 28.45
C LEU A 36 2.23 -0.39 27.12
N ARG A 37 3.35 -0.16 26.45
CA ARG A 37 3.43 0.52 25.16
C ARG A 37 3.47 -0.44 23.98
N VAL A 38 3.56 -1.73 24.26
CA VAL A 38 3.54 -2.79 23.26
C VAL A 38 2.52 -3.85 23.65
N THR A 39 1.82 -4.39 22.66
CA THR A 39 0.96 -5.57 22.82
C THR A 39 1.81 -6.80 22.58
N PRO A 40 2.03 -7.67 23.57
CA PRO A 40 2.81 -8.89 23.41
C PRO A 40 2.21 -9.81 22.33
N ALA A 41 3.03 -10.65 21.70
CA ALA A 41 2.57 -11.67 20.77
C ALA A 41 1.61 -12.67 21.44
N ASP A 42 1.96 -13.10 22.66
CA ASP A 42 1.07 -13.85 23.53
C ASP A 42 0.60 -12.94 24.66
N THR A 43 -0.69 -12.68 24.70
CA THR A 43 -1.31 -11.74 25.64
C THR A 43 -1.69 -12.39 26.98
N ARG A 44 -1.40 -13.68 27.17
CA ARG A 44 -1.67 -14.36 28.45
C ARG A 44 -0.71 -13.89 29.52
N CYS A 45 -1.21 -13.56 30.69
CA CYS A 45 -0.37 -13.13 31.82
C CYS A 45 0.72 -14.16 32.15
N SER A 46 0.40 -15.46 32.12
CA SER A 46 1.35 -16.55 32.37
C SER A 46 2.55 -16.55 31.44
N GLU A 47 2.38 -16.15 30.17
CA GLU A 47 3.45 -16.07 29.21
C GLU A 47 4.21 -14.73 29.30
N VAL A 48 3.49 -13.61 29.45
CA VAL A 48 4.10 -12.27 29.54
C VAL A 48 5.00 -12.15 30.77
N PHE A 49 4.56 -12.71 31.92
CA PHE A 49 5.28 -12.62 33.19
C PHE A 49 6.07 -13.90 33.54
N LYS A 50 6.29 -14.76 32.56
CA LYS A 50 7.05 -16.01 32.72
C LYS A 50 8.47 -15.73 33.21
N GLY A 51 8.84 -16.38 34.29
CA GLY A 51 10.18 -16.19 34.92
C GLY A 51 10.29 -14.94 35.79
N CYS A 52 9.23 -14.13 35.96
CA CYS A 52 9.20 -13.01 36.85
C CYS A 52 8.65 -13.41 38.23
N ASP A 53 9.30 -12.92 39.28
CA ASP A 53 8.87 -13.13 40.68
C ASP A 53 7.79 -12.10 41.06
N ILE A 54 6.57 -12.32 40.62
CA ILE A 54 5.44 -11.45 40.92
C ILE A 54 4.41 -12.15 41.80
N THR A 55 3.65 -11.36 42.56
CA THR A 55 2.55 -11.83 43.39
C THR A 55 1.24 -11.79 42.63
N ASN A 56 0.94 -10.67 42.02
CA ASN A 56 -0.25 -10.47 41.20
C ASN A 56 -0.05 -9.33 40.19
N VAL A 57 -0.94 -9.31 39.19
CA VAL A 57 -1.13 -8.22 38.26
C VAL A 57 -2.58 -7.80 38.31
N THR A 58 -2.79 -6.51 38.45
CA THR A 58 -4.12 -5.92 38.58
C THR A 58 -4.36 -5.00 37.38
N TRP A 59 -5.48 -5.17 36.71
CA TRP A 59 -5.97 -4.27 35.68
C TRP A 59 -7.24 -3.59 36.15
N TRP A 60 -7.25 -2.25 36.08
CA TRP A 60 -8.42 -1.44 36.35
C TRP A 60 -9.25 -1.31 35.10
N ASN A 61 -10.25 -2.19 34.91
CA ASN A 61 -11.11 -2.20 33.75
C ASN A 61 -12.33 -1.29 33.98
N ARG A 62 -12.32 -0.13 33.32
CA ARG A 62 -13.46 0.79 33.31
C ARG A 62 -14.32 0.66 32.06
N ASP A 63 -13.80 0.02 31.02
CA ASP A 63 -14.51 -0.15 29.75
C ASP A 63 -15.56 -1.26 29.90
N ARG A 64 -16.68 -0.93 30.51
CA ARG A 64 -17.86 -1.79 30.59
C ARG A 64 -18.63 -1.78 29.26
N ARG A 65 -17.97 -1.91 28.13
CA ARG A 65 -18.69 -2.17 26.90
C ARG A 65 -19.29 -3.56 26.99
N ASP A 66 -20.61 -3.58 26.96
CA ASP A 66 -21.37 -4.79 26.66
C ASP A 66 -20.91 -5.26 25.28
N ASP A 67 -20.02 -6.23 25.23
CA ASP A 67 -19.52 -6.84 23.98
C ASP A 67 -20.56 -7.77 23.35
N GLY A 68 -21.79 -7.77 23.88
CA GLY A 68 -22.88 -8.63 23.43
C GLY A 68 -22.69 -10.10 23.85
N SER A 69 -21.64 -10.44 24.59
CA SER A 69 -21.36 -11.83 25.02
C SER A 69 -22.21 -12.26 26.22
N GLY A 70 -22.86 -11.32 26.90
CA GLY A 70 -23.61 -11.55 28.13
C GLY A 70 -22.74 -11.86 29.36
N ILE A 71 -21.42 -11.85 29.21
CA ILE A 71 -20.45 -12.08 30.26
C ILE A 71 -19.83 -10.73 30.65
N VAL A 72 -20.54 -9.92 31.38
CA VAL A 72 -20.01 -8.68 31.96
C VAL A 72 -19.21 -9.03 33.20
N PRO A 73 -17.89 -8.72 33.28
CA PRO A 73 -17.16 -8.83 34.54
C PRO A 73 -17.82 -7.90 35.56
N SER A 74 -18.29 -8.44 36.69
CA SER A 74 -18.99 -7.68 37.74
C SER A 74 -18.09 -6.77 38.56
N ALA A 75 -16.77 -6.72 38.22
CA ALA A 75 -15.78 -5.96 38.99
C ALA A 75 -15.02 -5.00 38.07
N ASP A 76 -14.85 -3.76 38.53
CA ASP A 76 -14.00 -2.75 37.89
C ASP A 76 -12.50 -3.14 37.92
N THR A 77 -12.15 -4.20 38.65
CA THR A 77 -10.77 -4.64 38.85
C THR A 77 -10.64 -6.12 38.53
N LEU A 78 -9.78 -6.43 37.56
CA LEU A 78 -9.38 -7.80 37.25
C LEU A 78 -8.00 -8.08 37.85
N ILE A 79 -7.86 -9.22 38.57
CA ILE A 79 -6.61 -9.60 39.22
C ILE A 79 -6.19 -10.97 38.68
N TRP A 80 -4.94 -11.08 38.28
CA TRP A 80 -4.29 -12.34 37.95
C TRP A 80 -3.19 -12.65 38.96
N SER A 81 -3.05 -13.92 39.33
CA SER A 81 -1.97 -14.43 40.17
C SER A 81 -1.32 -15.64 39.50
N PRO A 82 0.02 -15.86 39.65
CA PRO A 82 0.70 -17.04 39.12
C PRO A 82 0.16 -18.38 39.57
N THR A 83 -0.59 -18.41 40.70
CA THR A 83 -1.23 -19.60 41.24
C THR A 83 -2.67 -19.80 40.76
N ASP A 84 -3.18 -18.88 39.93
CA ASP A 84 -4.59 -18.80 39.58
C ASP A 84 -4.81 -19.32 38.16
N GLU A 85 -4.91 -20.65 38.02
CA GLU A 85 -5.11 -21.28 36.70
C GLU A 85 -6.49 -20.96 36.11
N ALA A 86 -7.51 -20.76 36.94
CA ALA A 86 -8.89 -20.55 36.50
C ALA A 86 -9.21 -19.11 36.09
N GLY A 87 -8.57 -18.09 36.69
CA GLY A 87 -8.78 -16.67 36.36
C GLY A 87 -8.07 -16.21 35.07
N SER A 88 -7.18 -17.03 34.54
CA SER A 88 -6.31 -16.66 33.44
C SER A 88 -7.01 -16.55 32.06
N THR A 89 -8.21 -17.10 31.90
CA THR A 89 -8.92 -17.19 30.63
C THR A 89 -9.44 -15.85 30.12
N PHE A 90 -9.73 -14.91 30.99
CA PHE A 90 -10.34 -13.62 30.62
C PHE A 90 -9.41 -12.42 30.78
N PHE A 91 -8.27 -12.59 31.44
CA PHE A 91 -7.32 -11.51 31.63
C PHE A 91 -6.24 -11.55 30.55
N ARG A 92 -6.22 -10.54 29.69
CA ARG A 92 -5.22 -10.37 28.61
C ARG A 92 -4.39 -9.12 28.87
N VAL A 93 -3.10 -9.24 28.60
CA VAL A 93 -2.14 -8.14 28.70
C VAL A 93 -2.07 -7.44 27.35
N LEU A 94 -2.56 -6.22 27.28
CA LEU A 94 -2.63 -5.44 26.03
C LEU A 94 -1.82 -4.15 26.17
N GLY A 95 -1.22 -3.74 25.08
CA GLY A 95 -0.57 -2.44 24.98
C GLY A 95 -1.60 -1.28 25.01
N GLY A 96 -1.15 -0.11 25.45
CA GLY A 96 -2.03 1.05 25.67
C GLY A 96 -2.77 1.02 27.01
N HIS A 97 -2.64 -0.07 27.80
CA HIS A 97 -3.29 -0.22 29.09
C HIS A 97 -2.30 -0.09 30.23
N THR A 98 -2.83 0.29 31.39
CA THR A 98 -2.09 0.47 32.63
C THR A 98 -2.38 -0.68 33.60
N TYR A 99 -1.32 -1.22 34.17
CA TYR A 99 -1.39 -2.35 35.10
C TYR A 99 -0.68 -2.01 36.43
N ILE A 100 -1.18 -2.56 37.55
CA ILE A 100 -0.47 -2.55 38.83
C ILE A 100 0.13 -3.93 39.04
N ILE A 101 1.46 -4.01 39.04
CA ILE A 101 2.23 -5.24 39.20
C ILE A 101 2.84 -5.27 40.60
N ARG A 102 2.52 -6.30 41.40
CA ARG A 102 3.17 -6.52 42.69
C ARG A 102 4.34 -7.48 42.53
N SER A 103 5.55 -6.93 42.56
CA SER A 103 6.79 -7.70 42.45
C SER A 103 7.34 -8.12 43.81
N LYS A 104 7.83 -9.36 43.93
CA LYS A 104 8.45 -9.87 45.15
C LYS A 104 9.86 -9.35 45.38
N LYS A 105 10.54 -8.95 44.30
CA LYS A 105 11.90 -8.40 44.34
C LYS A 105 12.08 -7.35 43.24
N ALA A 106 13.14 -6.57 43.31
CA ALA A 106 13.56 -5.71 42.22
C ALA A 106 14.03 -6.58 41.03
N GLN A 107 13.48 -6.32 39.82
CA GLN A 107 13.79 -7.07 38.62
C GLN A 107 13.42 -6.27 37.36
N THR A 108 13.90 -6.72 36.24
CA THR A 108 13.60 -6.12 34.93
C THR A 108 12.65 -7.03 34.17
N LEU A 109 11.56 -6.47 33.66
CA LEU A 109 10.63 -7.11 32.73
C LEU A 109 10.89 -6.57 31.33
N THR A 110 11.16 -7.45 30.38
CA THR A 110 11.34 -7.10 28.98
C THR A 110 10.22 -7.74 28.16
N ILE A 111 9.48 -6.93 27.42
CA ILE A 111 8.36 -7.36 26.58
C ILE A 111 8.66 -6.97 25.14
N VAL A 112 8.59 -7.95 24.23
CA VAL A 112 8.61 -7.71 22.78
C VAL A 112 7.17 -7.80 22.28
N GLY A 113 6.71 -6.76 21.59
CA GLY A 113 5.33 -6.70 21.14
C GLY A 113 5.10 -5.68 20.02
N VAL A 114 3.89 -5.65 19.52
CA VAL A 114 3.46 -4.65 18.52
C VAL A 114 3.24 -3.32 19.23
N PRO A 115 3.79 -2.20 18.75
CA PRO A 115 3.53 -0.89 19.32
C PRO A 115 2.03 -0.62 19.46
N ALA A 116 1.62 -0.15 20.62
CA ALA A 116 0.24 0.21 20.89
C ALA A 116 0.04 1.70 20.76
N ARG A 117 -1.13 2.11 20.30
CA ARG A 117 -1.49 3.54 20.31
C ARG A 117 -1.63 4.01 21.74
N ALA A 118 -1.04 5.14 22.05
CA ALA A 118 -1.13 5.77 23.35
C ALA A 118 -2.44 6.52 23.59
N ARG A 119 -3.54 6.04 23.05
CA ARG A 119 -4.86 6.66 23.17
C ARG A 119 -5.51 6.22 24.48
N THR A 120 -5.77 7.17 25.36
CA THR A 120 -6.40 6.94 26.66
C THR A 120 -7.76 7.61 26.71
N THR A 121 -8.78 6.87 27.11
CA THR A 121 -10.11 7.40 27.42
C THR A 121 -10.18 7.74 28.91
N LEU A 122 -10.42 9.01 29.23
CA LEU A 122 -10.64 9.47 30.58
C LEU A 122 -12.13 9.64 30.85
N TRP A 123 -12.61 9.04 31.93
CA TRP A 123 -13.98 9.22 32.42
C TRP A 123 -14.00 10.43 33.35
N LEU A 124 -14.80 11.43 33.00
CA LEU A 124 -14.89 12.67 33.74
C LEU A 124 -15.70 12.48 35.03
N ASN A 125 -15.29 13.14 36.12
CA ASN A 125 -15.76 12.97 37.48
C ASN A 125 -15.52 11.58 38.12
N GLU A 126 -14.75 10.73 37.44
CA GLU A 126 -14.40 9.40 37.91
C GLU A 126 -12.89 9.24 38.09
N VAL A 127 -12.50 8.24 38.86
CA VAL A 127 -11.08 7.90 39.05
C VAL A 127 -10.60 7.05 37.91
N ASN A 128 -9.51 7.45 37.29
CA ASN A 128 -8.86 6.79 36.16
C ASN A 128 -7.44 6.39 36.56
N LEU A 129 -7.03 5.17 36.23
CA LEU A 129 -5.62 4.75 36.28
C LEU A 129 -5.01 4.96 34.89
N VAL A 130 -4.12 5.91 34.76
CA VAL A 130 -3.56 6.33 33.46
C VAL A 130 -2.05 6.26 33.43
N GLY A 131 -1.52 5.71 32.37
CA GLY A 131 -0.11 5.77 32.04
C GLY A 131 0.20 6.93 31.10
N LEU A 132 1.40 7.41 31.19
CA LEU A 132 1.88 8.53 30.40
C LEU A 132 2.81 8.03 29.29
N ASN A 133 2.55 8.45 28.08
CA ASN A 133 3.36 8.07 26.91
C ASN A 133 4.56 9.03 26.75
N LEU A 134 5.45 8.99 27.72
CA LEU A 134 6.66 9.82 27.75
C LEU A 134 7.82 9.19 26.96
N PRO A 135 8.82 9.96 26.55
CA PRO A 135 10.10 9.46 26.06
C PRO A 135 10.77 8.48 27.04
N ASP A 136 11.52 7.50 26.58
CA ASP A 136 12.19 6.50 27.44
C ASP A 136 13.25 7.14 28.34
N ASP A 137 13.89 8.18 27.85
CA ASP A 137 14.81 9.02 28.59
C ASP A 137 14.47 10.49 28.27
N PRO A 138 13.66 11.15 29.07
CA PRO A 138 13.47 12.58 28.95
C PRO A 138 14.80 13.24 29.25
N GLN A 139 15.65 13.43 28.22
CA GLN A 139 17.01 13.97 28.31
C GLN A 139 17.09 15.14 29.32
N GLY A 140 17.40 14.80 30.58
CA GLY A 140 17.71 15.75 31.66
C GLY A 140 16.58 16.65 32.14
N GLY A 141 15.34 16.47 31.69
CA GLY A 141 14.24 17.35 32.05
C GLY A 141 13.02 16.61 32.60
N GLU A 142 12.45 17.24 33.57
CA GLU A 142 11.19 16.84 34.18
C GLU A 142 10.04 17.27 33.27
N VAL A 143 9.13 16.34 32.91
CA VAL A 143 7.94 16.66 32.14
C VAL A 143 6.87 17.19 33.09
N GLY A 144 6.44 18.42 32.87
CA GLY A 144 5.35 19.01 33.64
C GLY A 144 4.02 18.31 33.34
N PHE A 145 3.25 18.00 34.38
CA PHE A 145 1.94 17.38 34.23
C PHE A 145 1.02 18.16 33.28
N TYR A 146 1.00 19.47 33.43
CA TYR A 146 0.21 20.35 32.55
C TYR A 146 0.72 20.41 31.11
N ASP A 147 2.02 20.22 30.90
CA ASP A 147 2.58 20.18 29.54
C ASP A 147 2.13 18.93 28.79
N TYR A 148 2.07 17.79 29.50
CA TYR A 148 1.55 16.55 28.92
C TYR A 148 0.05 16.66 28.63
N TYR A 149 -0.75 17.21 29.55
CA TYR A 149 -2.21 17.33 29.41
C TYR A 149 -2.68 18.65 28.78
N ALA A 150 -1.79 19.37 28.09
CA ALA A 150 -2.07 20.71 27.57
C ALA A 150 -3.35 20.80 26.72
N GLY A 151 -3.71 19.73 25.97
CA GLY A 151 -4.90 19.68 25.14
C GLY A 151 -6.24 19.54 25.86
N ILE A 152 -6.23 19.17 27.16
CA ILE A 152 -7.45 18.92 27.95
C ILE A 152 -7.43 19.64 29.33
N LEU A 153 -6.67 20.73 29.42
CA LEU A 153 -6.55 21.48 30.68
C LEU A 153 -7.90 21.96 31.25
N SER A 154 -8.91 22.17 30.42
CA SER A 154 -10.25 22.55 30.88
C SER A 154 -10.91 21.51 31.77
N CYS A 155 -10.56 20.23 31.59
CA CYS A 155 -11.05 19.11 32.38
C CYS A 155 -10.22 18.87 33.65
N LEU A 156 -9.07 19.56 33.78
CA LEU A 156 -8.08 19.33 34.83
C LEU A 156 -7.85 20.53 35.76
N LYS A 157 -8.58 21.63 35.55
CA LYS A 157 -8.48 22.83 36.39
C LYS A 157 -9.50 22.79 37.54
N GLY A 158 -9.02 22.80 38.77
CA GLY A 158 -9.87 22.91 39.97
C GLY A 158 -9.29 22.18 41.18
N GLU A 159 -9.88 22.41 42.37
CA GLU A 159 -9.43 21.85 43.66
C GLU A 159 -9.64 20.33 43.82
N SER A 160 -10.23 19.68 42.81
CA SER A 160 -10.67 18.28 42.91
C SER A 160 -9.80 17.29 42.18
N ILE A 161 -8.64 17.68 41.62
CA ILE A 161 -7.76 16.75 40.94
C ILE A 161 -6.87 16.06 41.94
N ALA A 162 -7.17 14.79 42.25
CA ALA A 162 -6.26 13.93 42.96
C ALA A 162 -5.35 13.24 41.94
N VAL A 163 -4.10 13.62 41.87
CA VAL A 163 -3.05 12.89 41.15
C VAL A 163 -2.25 12.12 42.19
N VAL A 164 -2.34 10.80 42.17
CA VAL A 164 -1.67 9.94 43.13
C VAL A 164 -0.73 9.02 42.38
N ASN A 165 0.52 8.93 42.88
CA ASN A 165 1.45 7.94 42.39
C ASN A 165 0.94 6.53 42.66
N ALA A 166 0.54 5.79 41.66
CA ALA A 166 -0.02 4.45 41.80
C ALA A 166 1.03 3.39 42.19
N SER A 167 2.32 3.73 42.17
CA SER A 167 3.42 2.85 42.57
C SER A 167 3.82 3.00 44.06
N SER A 168 3.16 3.87 44.84
CA SER A 168 3.44 4.08 46.23
C SER A 168 2.46 3.33 47.14
N ALA A 169 2.95 2.74 48.20
CA ALA A 169 2.10 2.18 49.26
C ALA A 169 1.35 3.29 50.02
N ASP A 170 1.98 4.45 50.15
CA ASP A 170 1.36 5.67 50.70
C ASP A 170 0.99 6.59 49.53
N PRO A 171 -0.29 6.83 49.29
CA PRO A 171 -0.71 7.71 48.20
C PRO A 171 -0.27 9.13 48.52
N VAL A 172 0.77 9.58 47.84
CA VAL A 172 1.21 10.98 47.89
C VAL A 172 0.40 11.75 46.88
N LEU A 173 -0.42 12.67 47.35
CA LEU A 173 -1.05 13.68 46.50
C LEU A 173 0.06 14.50 45.84
N TRP A 174 0.23 14.32 44.56
CA TRP A 174 1.14 15.20 43.84
C TRP A 174 0.56 16.61 43.79
N ASN A 175 1.36 17.56 44.19
CA ASN A 175 1.12 18.92 43.77
C ASN A 175 1.20 18.91 42.23
N VAL A 176 0.22 19.49 41.58
CA VAL A 176 0.09 19.50 40.13
C VAL A 176 1.28 20.12 39.40
N SER A 177 2.20 20.74 40.15
CA SER A 177 3.49 21.27 39.68
C SER A 177 4.63 20.25 39.69
N ASN A 178 4.41 19.03 40.27
CA ASN A 178 5.49 18.05 40.32
C ASN A 178 5.73 17.42 38.95
N PRO A 179 6.98 17.38 38.49
CA PRO A 179 7.32 16.82 37.21
C PRO A 179 7.21 15.30 37.20
N ILE A 180 6.78 14.77 36.09
CA ILE A 180 6.69 13.34 35.84
C ILE A 180 8.03 12.88 35.28
N ARG A 181 8.69 11.91 35.95
CA ARG A 181 10.09 11.56 35.67
C ARG A 181 10.29 10.30 34.84
N SER A 182 9.27 9.44 34.67
CA SER A 182 9.46 8.13 34.06
C SER A 182 8.38 7.78 33.06
N SER A 183 8.79 7.26 31.92
CA SER A 183 7.91 6.78 30.85
C SER A 183 7.07 5.55 31.25
N ASN A 184 7.37 4.93 32.39
CA ASN A 184 6.66 3.74 32.86
C ASN A 184 5.79 4.06 34.09
N GLU A 185 5.72 5.32 34.51
CA GLU A 185 4.89 5.70 35.65
C GLU A 185 3.43 5.86 35.25
N ALA A 186 2.55 5.45 36.15
CA ALA A 186 1.13 5.65 36.05
C ALA A 186 0.59 6.42 37.24
N VAL A 187 -0.49 7.14 37.03
CA VAL A 187 -1.12 7.99 38.04
C VAL A 187 -2.61 7.71 38.14
N TRP A 188 -3.16 7.93 39.34
CA TRP A 188 -4.59 8.05 39.51
C TRP A 188 -5.03 9.46 39.22
N LEU A 189 -5.97 9.63 38.31
CA LEU A 189 -6.46 10.92 37.86
C LEU A 189 -7.98 11.00 37.94
N LYS A 190 -8.51 12.05 38.56
CA LYS A 190 -9.93 12.35 38.58
C LYS A 190 -10.20 13.68 37.86
N PRO A 191 -10.48 13.67 36.56
CA PRO A 191 -10.78 14.88 35.81
C PRO A 191 -12.21 15.35 36.06
N PHE A 192 -12.48 16.61 35.77
CA PHE A 192 -13.80 17.25 35.88
C PHE A 192 -14.62 17.12 34.62
N GLY A 193 -15.95 17.14 34.77
CA GLY A 193 -16.90 17.24 33.69
C GLY A 193 -17.91 16.11 33.67
N ALA A 194 -18.53 15.87 32.53
CA ALA A 194 -19.45 14.74 32.33
C ALA A 194 -19.11 14.01 31.04
N GLY A 195 -19.24 12.69 31.04
CA GLY A 195 -18.92 11.84 29.89
C GLY A 195 -17.46 11.43 29.85
N THR A 196 -16.90 11.36 28.65
CA THR A 196 -15.52 10.92 28.41
C THR A 196 -14.75 11.91 27.55
N VAL A 197 -13.43 11.92 27.73
CA VAL A 197 -12.50 12.63 26.83
C VAL A 197 -11.37 11.69 26.44
N GLU A 198 -11.03 11.68 25.16
CA GLU A 198 -9.89 10.91 24.67
C GLU A 198 -8.64 11.79 24.61
N TYR A 199 -7.50 11.20 24.94
CA TYR A 199 -6.24 11.90 25.00
C TYR A 199 -5.04 11.03 24.60
N MET A 200 -4.06 11.63 23.94
CA MET A 200 -2.83 10.95 23.47
C MET A 200 -1.55 11.70 23.84
N GLY A 201 -1.66 12.79 24.61
CA GLY A 201 -0.58 13.74 24.83
C GLY A 201 -0.76 15.00 23.97
N PRO A 202 0.19 15.95 23.99
CA PRO A 202 0.11 17.22 23.25
C PRO A 202 0.14 17.06 21.73
N LEU A 203 0.61 15.93 21.22
CA LEU A 203 0.52 15.54 19.82
C LEU A 203 -0.54 14.46 19.66
N TRP A 204 -1.59 14.78 18.93
CA TRP A 204 -2.60 13.81 18.51
C TRP A 204 -2.16 13.15 17.22
N VAL A 205 -2.06 11.82 17.21
CA VAL A 205 -1.65 11.05 16.03
C VAL A 205 -2.82 10.21 15.54
N ASP A 206 -3.23 10.47 14.32
CA ASP A 206 -4.27 9.71 13.64
C ASP A 206 -3.70 8.96 12.42
N VAL A 207 -4.21 7.78 12.18
CA VAL A 207 -3.79 6.89 11.10
C VAL A 207 -5.03 6.39 10.39
N ASP A 208 -4.99 6.30 9.09
CA ASP A 208 -6.09 5.86 8.22
C ASP A 208 -6.45 4.36 8.34
N THR A 209 -6.09 3.73 9.44
CA THR A 209 -6.42 2.34 9.75
C THR A 209 -6.90 2.21 11.20
N ALA A 210 -7.82 1.27 11.43
CA ALA A 210 -8.28 0.93 12.77
C ALA A 210 -7.25 0.11 13.59
N GLU A 211 -6.27 -0.49 12.92
CA GLU A 211 -5.24 -1.31 13.56
C GLU A 211 -4.15 -0.46 14.24
N ASN A 212 -3.49 -1.03 15.24
CA ASN A 212 -2.36 -0.39 15.93
C ASN A 212 -1.08 -0.37 15.09
N ALA A 213 -1.11 -0.99 13.92
CA ALA A 213 0.02 -1.15 13.03
C ALA A 213 -0.44 -1.00 11.57
N ILE A 214 0.41 -0.42 10.73
CA ILE A 214 0.19 -0.27 9.31
C ILE A 214 0.83 -1.44 8.58
N ARG A 215 0.01 -2.24 7.91
CA ARG A 215 0.46 -3.29 7.01
C ARG A 215 0.22 -2.84 5.58
N PHE A 216 1.26 -2.90 4.78
CA PHE A 216 1.15 -2.68 3.35
C PHE A 216 0.92 -4.02 2.67
N LEU A 217 -0.26 -4.16 2.07
CA LEU A 217 -0.70 -5.37 1.37
C LEU A 217 -0.56 -5.25 -0.14
N SER A 218 -0.29 -4.03 -0.63
CA SER A 218 -0.08 -3.73 -2.03
C SER A 218 1.13 -2.79 -2.20
N ASN A 219 1.84 -2.94 -3.31
CA ASN A 219 2.94 -2.06 -3.69
C ASN A 219 2.49 -0.62 -4.00
N THR A 220 1.21 -0.42 -4.24
CA THR A 220 0.61 0.87 -4.60
C THR A 220 -0.07 1.56 -3.42
N GLU A 221 -0.14 0.87 -2.30
CA GLU A 221 -0.86 1.34 -1.13
C GLU A 221 -0.17 2.53 -0.49
N THR A 222 -0.88 3.64 -0.43
CA THR A 222 -0.45 4.85 0.28
C THR A 222 -1.18 4.95 1.60
N ARG A 223 -0.44 5.11 2.68
CA ARG A 223 -0.99 5.33 4.03
C ARG A 223 -0.71 6.74 4.49
N ARG A 224 -1.71 7.32 5.15
CA ARG A 224 -1.66 8.69 5.67
C ARG A 224 -1.64 8.68 7.18
N ILE A 225 -0.72 9.46 7.74
CA ILE A 225 -0.56 9.68 9.16
C ILE A 225 -0.69 11.16 9.41
N THR A 226 -1.66 11.55 10.21
CA THR A 226 -1.88 12.96 10.56
C THR A 226 -1.41 13.18 12.00
N VAL A 227 -0.53 14.15 12.18
CA VAL A 227 -0.06 14.59 13.50
C VAL A 227 -0.58 15.98 13.75
N LYS A 228 -1.41 16.16 14.78
CA LYS A 228 -1.96 17.46 15.17
C LYS A 228 -1.40 17.91 16.51
N ASN A 229 -0.93 19.13 16.57
CA ASN A 229 -0.59 19.78 17.82
C ASN A 229 -1.87 20.25 18.52
N VAL A 230 -2.28 19.53 19.57
CA VAL A 230 -3.48 19.87 20.37
C VAL A 230 -3.14 20.70 21.60
N SER A 231 -1.86 21.06 21.81
CA SER A 231 -1.44 21.95 22.88
C SER A 231 -1.65 23.43 22.50
N GLY A 232 -1.68 24.29 23.47
CA GLY A 232 -1.82 25.73 23.25
C GLY A 232 -0.54 26.46 22.83
N ILE A 233 0.56 25.73 22.58
CA ILE A 233 1.89 26.28 22.29
C ILE A 233 2.48 25.58 21.06
N ALA A 234 3.41 26.24 20.37
CA ALA A 234 4.12 25.61 19.26
C ALA A 234 5.00 24.45 19.74
N ARG A 235 5.05 23.37 18.97
CA ARG A 235 5.83 22.17 19.25
C ARG A 235 6.77 21.84 18.10
N ARG A 236 7.94 21.30 18.44
CA ARG A 236 8.87 20.76 17.45
C ARG A 236 8.68 19.25 17.34
N LEU A 237 8.24 18.83 16.15
CA LEU A 237 7.99 17.45 15.81
C LEU A 237 9.24 16.80 15.22
N ASN A 238 9.58 15.61 15.67
CA ASN A 238 10.55 14.72 15.04
C ASN A 238 9.87 13.41 14.67
N ILE A 239 9.97 13.03 13.40
CA ILE A 239 9.52 11.74 12.87
C ILE A 239 10.76 10.99 12.40
N SER A 240 10.94 9.76 12.87
CA SER A 240 12.07 8.92 12.47
C SER A 240 11.67 7.47 12.32
N LEU A 241 12.35 6.77 11.42
CA LEU A 241 12.17 5.34 11.21
C LEU A 241 13.21 4.56 12.02
N ARG A 242 12.74 3.60 12.81
CA ARG A 242 13.58 2.73 13.63
C ARG A 242 13.48 1.28 13.15
N PRO A 243 14.55 0.48 13.29
CA PRO A 243 14.50 -0.95 13.05
C PRO A 243 13.46 -1.62 13.95
N SER A 244 12.77 -2.62 13.42
CA SER A 244 11.94 -3.53 14.22
C SER A 244 12.82 -4.40 15.14
N ALA A 245 12.30 -4.70 16.33
CA ALA A 245 12.88 -5.76 17.13
C ALA A 245 12.69 -7.13 16.46
N THR A 246 13.49 -8.12 16.88
CA THR A 246 13.36 -9.50 16.40
C THR A 246 12.00 -10.06 16.78
N PRO A 247 11.27 -10.66 15.84
CA PRO A 247 9.99 -11.29 16.11
C PRO A 247 10.11 -12.39 17.17
N PRO A 248 9.12 -12.55 18.07
CA PRO A 248 9.05 -13.71 18.96
C PRO A 248 8.93 -15.03 18.18
N TYR A 249 9.29 -16.13 18.83
CA TYR A 249 9.17 -17.46 18.25
C TYR A 249 7.74 -17.75 17.75
N GLY A 250 7.64 -18.33 16.56
CA GLY A 250 6.35 -18.64 15.92
C GLY A 250 5.71 -17.48 15.16
N GLN A 251 6.37 -16.34 15.10
CA GLN A 251 5.96 -15.21 14.26
C GLN A 251 6.74 -15.21 12.93
N GLY A 252 6.25 -14.46 11.93
CA GLY A 252 6.89 -14.38 10.63
C GLY A 252 8.33 -13.85 10.68
N ALA A 253 9.16 -14.30 9.77
CA ALA A 253 10.57 -13.91 9.71
C ALA A 253 10.75 -12.41 9.41
N LEU A 254 11.70 -11.77 10.10
CA LEU A 254 12.15 -10.43 9.79
C LEU A 254 13.20 -10.50 8.66
N LEU A 255 12.85 -9.95 7.49
CA LEU A 255 13.75 -9.89 6.32
C LEU A 255 14.74 -8.72 6.40
N GLY A 256 14.36 -7.65 7.09
CA GLY A 256 15.14 -6.45 7.24
C GLY A 256 14.28 -5.25 7.59
N GLN A 257 14.89 -4.07 7.60
CA GLN A 257 14.16 -2.83 7.83
C GLN A 257 13.31 -2.47 6.61
N ALA A 258 12.05 -2.16 6.83
CA ALA A 258 11.18 -1.64 5.78
C ALA A 258 11.64 -0.25 5.33
N ALA A 259 11.62 -0.01 4.03
CA ALA A 259 11.95 1.25 3.39
C ALA A 259 10.71 1.89 2.78
N PHE A 260 10.65 3.22 2.78
CA PHE A 260 9.47 3.97 2.34
C PHE A 260 9.84 5.15 1.45
N MET A 261 8.92 5.46 0.55
CA MET A 261 8.87 6.71 -0.18
C MET A 261 7.87 7.64 0.51
N ARG A 262 8.17 8.94 0.50
CA ARG A 262 7.31 10.00 1.04
C ARG A 262 6.69 10.82 -0.08
N GLU A 263 5.41 11.18 0.07
CA GLU A 263 4.76 12.15 -0.81
C GLU A 263 5.31 13.56 -0.57
N GLU A 264 5.71 14.23 -1.64
CA GLU A 264 6.18 15.62 -1.62
C GLU A 264 5.49 16.42 -2.74
N ILE A 265 5.47 17.73 -2.60
CA ILE A 265 5.00 18.62 -3.66
C ILE A 265 6.20 19.07 -4.49
N ASP A 266 6.21 18.71 -5.76
CA ASP A 266 7.19 19.13 -6.74
C ASP A 266 6.67 20.36 -7.52
N TRP A 267 7.42 21.45 -7.46
CA TRP A 267 7.11 22.70 -8.15
C TRP A 267 7.92 22.89 -9.45
N SER A 268 8.77 21.94 -9.82
CA SER A 268 9.68 22.06 -10.97
C SER A 268 8.96 22.24 -12.31
N VAL A 269 7.71 21.80 -12.38
CA VAL A 269 6.86 21.88 -13.60
C VAL A 269 5.98 23.12 -13.65
N GLY A 270 6.18 24.11 -12.75
CA GLY A 270 5.41 25.36 -12.74
C GLY A 270 4.02 25.29 -12.07
N TYR A 271 3.61 24.14 -11.62
CA TYR A 271 2.39 23.90 -10.82
C TYR A 271 2.66 22.84 -9.74
N PRO A 272 1.89 22.82 -8.65
CA PRO A 272 2.08 21.83 -7.58
C PRO A 272 1.77 20.42 -8.08
N LYS A 273 2.78 19.57 -8.16
CA LYS A 273 2.65 18.15 -8.51
C LYS A 273 3.00 17.30 -7.30
N ARG A 274 2.13 16.37 -6.91
CA ARG A 274 2.45 15.38 -5.87
C ARG A 274 3.31 14.28 -6.46
N VAL A 275 4.44 14.03 -5.84
CA VAL A 275 5.41 13.00 -6.25
C VAL A 275 5.84 12.20 -5.02
N PHE A 276 6.12 10.91 -5.20
CA PHE A 276 6.75 10.12 -4.16
C PHE A 276 8.26 10.13 -4.38
N LYS A 277 9.00 10.50 -3.34
CA LYS A 277 10.46 10.47 -3.34
C LYS A 277 10.95 9.51 -2.26
N GLU A 278 12.09 8.91 -2.54
CA GLU A 278 12.83 8.15 -1.55
C GLU A 278 13.06 9.00 -0.30
N SER A 279 12.84 8.41 0.88
CA SER A 279 12.97 9.13 2.15
C SER A 279 13.50 8.19 3.23
N ASP A 280 14.43 8.68 4.03
CA ASP A 280 14.85 8.05 5.29
C ASP A 280 13.82 8.27 6.42
N LEU A 281 12.74 9.02 6.11
CA LEU A 281 11.72 9.44 7.07
C LEU A 281 12.29 10.14 8.32
N ASN A 282 13.42 10.82 8.18
CA ASN A 282 13.96 11.66 9.25
C ASN A 282 13.48 13.10 9.04
N ILE A 283 12.37 13.45 9.66
CA ILE A 283 11.66 14.71 9.44
C ILE A 283 11.63 15.50 10.74
N VAL A 284 12.13 16.72 10.69
CA VAL A 284 12.01 17.67 11.80
C VAL A 284 11.24 18.88 11.30
N THR A 285 10.14 19.22 11.99
CA THR A 285 9.31 20.37 11.64
C THR A 285 8.71 21.01 12.89
N ASN A 286 8.30 22.27 12.77
CA ASN A 286 7.59 22.96 13.84
C ASN A 286 6.09 22.98 13.52
N LEU A 287 5.27 22.73 14.51
CA LEU A 287 3.81 22.81 14.44
C LEU A 287 3.33 23.92 15.37
N ALA A 288 2.68 24.93 14.84
CA ALA A 288 1.98 25.93 15.64
C ALA A 288 0.84 25.28 16.46
N ALA A 289 0.35 25.99 17.47
CA ALA A 289 -0.81 25.52 18.23
C ALA A 289 -2.01 25.27 17.30
N GLY A 290 -2.57 24.07 17.36
CA GLY A 290 -3.71 23.65 16.53
C GLY A 290 -3.35 23.23 15.10
N GLU A 291 -2.11 23.39 14.66
CA GLU A 291 -1.65 23.00 13.33
C GLU A 291 -1.53 21.47 13.20
N SER A 292 -1.69 20.98 11.97
CA SER A 292 -1.53 19.58 11.60
C SER A 292 -0.47 19.39 10.54
N PHE A 293 0.27 18.29 10.66
CA PHE A 293 1.21 17.78 9.68
C PHE A 293 0.70 16.46 9.13
N GLU A 294 0.67 16.31 7.81
CA GLU A 294 0.29 15.06 7.15
C GLU A 294 1.52 14.39 6.53
N LEU A 295 1.73 13.14 6.87
CA LEU A 295 2.75 12.27 6.29
C LEU A 295 2.05 11.18 5.47
N ALA A 296 2.24 11.22 4.15
CA ALA A 296 1.80 10.16 3.27
C ALA A 296 3.01 9.31 2.84
N ILE A 297 2.95 8.01 3.10
CA ILE A 297 4.03 7.05 2.82
C ILE A 297 3.53 5.86 2.03
N ARG A 298 4.41 5.26 1.25
CA ARG A 298 4.24 3.97 0.58
C ARG A 298 5.54 3.17 0.59
N PRO A 299 5.50 1.83 0.40
CA PRO A 299 6.71 1.00 0.35
C PRO A 299 7.68 1.44 -0.75
N ASP A 300 8.97 1.47 -0.43
CA ASP A 300 10.06 1.59 -1.40
C ASP A 300 10.59 0.19 -1.73
N LEU A 301 9.99 -0.44 -2.74
CA LEU A 301 10.33 -1.82 -3.12
C LEU A 301 11.71 -1.94 -3.76
N ASP A 302 12.32 -0.84 -4.21
CA ASP A 302 13.66 -0.86 -4.78
C ASP A 302 14.73 -1.18 -3.73
N LYS A 303 14.41 -0.90 -2.47
CA LYS A 303 15.27 -1.18 -1.32
C LYS A 303 14.93 -2.46 -0.57
N MET A 304 13.86 -3.14 -0.95
CA MET A 304 13.38 -4.36 -0.30
C MET A 304 13.40 -5.53 -1.29
N PRO A 305 14.45 -6.38 -1.31
CA PRO A 305 14.51 -7.55 -2.17
C PRO A 305 13.30 -8.48 -2.00
N ALA A 306 12.89 -9.11 -3.09
CA ALA A 306 11.79 -10.07 -3.06
C ALA A 306 12.12 -11.29 -2.19
N ALA A 307 11.14 -11.76 -1.41
CA ALA A 307 11.24 -12.97 -0.61
C ALA A 307 9.89 -13.70 -0.59
N GLU A 308 9.95 -15.03 -0.59
CA GLU A 308 8.72 -15.85 -0.56
C GLU A 308 8.02 -15.79 0.78
N ASP A 309 8.79 -15.75 1.87
CA ASP A 309 8.29 -15.71 3.25
C ASP A 309 8.94 -14.58 4.05
N GLY A 310 8.19 -14.06 5.02
CA GLY A 310 8.65 -13.03 5.92
C GLY A 310 8.19 -11.63 5.51
N ALA A 311 8.61 -10.64 6.28
CA ALA A 311 8.28 -9.24 6.03
C ALA A 311 9.46 -8.31 6.35
N TYR A 312 9.52 -7.18 5.64
CA TYR A 312 10.30 -6.03 6.03
C TYR A 312 9.52 -5.24 7.07
N MET A 313 10.15 -4.91 8.18
CA MET A 313 9.49 -4.32 9.32
C MET A 313 10.24 -3.10 9.84
N ALA A 314 9.50 -2.12 10.32
CA ALA A 314 10.05 -0.92 10.96
C ALA A 314 9.08 -0.37 12.00
N VAL A 315 9.57 0.51 12.85
CA VAL A 315 8.76 1.29 13.79
C VAL A 315 8.92 2.77 13.45
N LEU A 316 7.82 3.41 13.11
CA LEU A 316 7.78 4.85 12.93
C LEU A 316 7.64 5.49 14.31
N GLU A 317 8.62 6.28 14.70
CA GLU A 317 8.60 7.03 15.94
C GLU A 317 8.27 8.50 15.65
N ILE A 318 7.26 9.01 16.33
CA ILE A 318 6.79 10.39 16.26
C ILE A 318 6.94 10.98 17.65
N SER A 319 7.82 11.93 17.82
CA SER A 319 8.13 12.51 19.12
C SER A 319 8.05 14.03 19.09
N ASP A 320 7.60 14.58 20.21
CA ASP A 320 7.77 15.97 20.56
C ASP A 320 9.20 16.16 21.09
N VAL A 321 10.00 16.97 20.44
CA VAL A 321 11.38 17.27 20.85
C VAL A 321 11.53 18.61 21.59
N GLY A 322 10.41 19.13 22.07
CA GLY A 322 10.38 20.30 22.96
C GLY A 322 9.54 21.46 22.44
N THR A 323 9.43 22.46 23.27
CA THR A 323 8.74 23.72 22.97
C THR A 323 9.69 24.64 22.24
N VAL A 324 9.23 25.31 21.20
CA VAL A 324 9.99 26.36 20.52
C VAL A 324 9.44 27.71 20.95
N ILE A 325 10.24 28.47 21.69
CA ILE A 325 9.95 29.87 22.01
C ILE A 325 11.01 30.72 21.31
N ASP A 326 10.59 31.67 20.48
CA ASP A 326 11.47 32.56 19.69
C ASP A 326 12.55 31.80 18.88
N GLY A 327 12.20 30.60 18.38
CA GLY A 327 13.12 29.78 17.59
C GLY A 327 14.11 28.94 18.41
N ASN A 328 14.09 29.02 19.72
CA ASN A 328 14.94 28.21 20.62
C ASN A 328 14.15 27.10 21.29
N PRO A 329 14.61 25.84 21.29
CA PRO A 329 13.99 24.76 22.06
C PRO A 329 14.18 25.03 23.56
N MET A 330 13.09 25.23 24.29
CA MET A 330 13.10 25.62 25.71
C MET A 330 12.73 24.50 26.68
N ALA A 331 12.23 23.37 26.20
CA ALA A 331 11.83 22.26 27.05
C ALA A 331 12.04 20.93 26.35
N ASN A 332 12.22 19.88 27.15
CA ASN A 332 12.30 18.51 26.65
C ASN A 332 10.96 18.04 26.07
N GLY A 333 11.01 17.12 25.13
CA GLY A 333 9.83 16.51 24.58
C GLY A 333 8.98 15.81 25.63
N VAL A 334 7.66 15.99 25.54
CA VAL A 334 6.71 15.49 26.54
C VAL A 334 5.90 14.29 26.07
N CYS A 335 5.97 13.90 24.79
CA CYS A 335 5.27 12.72 24.30
C CYS A 335 6.01 12.03 23.17
N ARG A 336 5.71 10.74 23.03
CA ARG A 336 6.22 9.88 21.97
C ARG A 336 5.15 8.90 21.52
N HIS A 337 4.99 8.75 20.23
CA HIS A 337 4.11 7.75 19.60
C HIS A 337 4.93 6.80 18.75
N ARG A 338 4.56 5.53 18.73
CA ARG A 338 5.18 4.50 17.91
C ARG A 338 4.10 3.79 17.11
N ILE A 339 4.35 3.65 15.82
CA ILE A 339 3.48 2.98 14.86
C ILE A 339 4.31 1.90 14.20
N GLY A 340 3.86 0.69 14.29
CA GLY A 340 4.51 -0.39 13.58
C GLY A 340 4.19 -0.34 12.08
N LEU A 341 5.20 -0.60 11.23
CA LEU A 341 5.08 -0.64 9.77
C LEU A 341 5.58 -1.98 9.25
N SER A 342 4.84 -2.64 8.36
CA SER A 342 5.32 -3.87 7.69
C SER A 342 4.95 -3.92 6.22
N CYS A 343 5.87 -4.51 5.45
CA CYS A 343 5.70 -4.85 4.06
C CYS A 343 5.99 -6.33 3.87
N ASP A 344 5.04 -7.09 3.33
CA ASP A 344 5.25 -8.51 2.99
C ASP A 344 6.41 -8.63 1.98
N GLY A 345 7.32 -9.59 2.19
CA GLY A 345 8.45 -9.82 1.28
C GLY A 345 8.02 -10.11 -0.16
N ARG A 346 6.85 -10.71 -0.34
CA ARG A 346 6.26 -10.98 -1.65
C ARG A 346 5.88 -9.71 -2.42
N LEU A 347 5.63 -8.58 -1.75
CA LEU A 347 5.34 -7.32 -2.43
C LEU A 347 6.49 -6.87 -3.33
N ALA A 348 7.73 -7.15 -2.93
CA ALA A 348 8.91 -6.82 -3.73
C ALA A 348 9.04 -7.73 -4.96
N ALA A 349 8.49 -8.95 -4.92
CA ALA A 349 8.42 -9.84 -6.09
C ALA A 349 7.49 -9.30 -7.19
N GLN A 350 6.57 -8.40 -6.86
CA GLN A 350 5.69 -7.74 -7.82
C GLN A 350 6.41 -6.76 -8.77
N LYS A 351 7.74 -6.63 -8.69
CA LYS A 351 8.56 -6.03 -9.76
C LYS A 351 8.59 -6.88 -11.03
N ASN A 352 8.24 -8.16 -10.94
CA ASN A 352 8.15 -9.01 -12.10
C ASN A 352 7.05 -8.45 -13.02
N PRO A 353 7.37 -8.08 -14.27
CA PRO A 353 6.38 -7.61 -15.23
C PRO A 353 5.40 -8.72 -15.64
N ALA A 354 5.63 -9.97 -15.21
CA ALA A 354 4.78 -11.10 -15.55
C ALA A 354 3.32 -10.86 -15.19
N GLY A 355 2.42 -11.20 -16.10
CA GLY A 355 0.99 -11.00 -15.96
C GLY A 355 0.34 -10.38 -17.20
N LEU A 356 -0.93 -10.02 -17.06
CA LEU A 356 -1.71 -9.41 -18.13
C LEU A 356 -1.75 -7.89 -18.01
N TRP A 357 -1.31 -7.21 -19.04
CA TRP A 357 -1.29 -5.76 -19.19
C TRP A 357 -2.30 -5.31 -20.23
N VAL A 358 -3.15 -4.36 -19.88
CA VAL A 358 -4.16 -3.80 -20.78
C VAL A 358 -4.12 -2.28 -20.71
N GLY A 359 -4.19 -1.65 -21.86
CA GLY A 359 -4.19 -0.20 -21.93
C GLY A 359 -4.50 0.32 -23.32
N THR A 360 -3.98 1.48 -23.63
CA THR A 360 -4.25 2.19 -24.89
C THR A 360 -2.96 2.68 -25.54
N ALA A 361 -2.97 2.73 -26.87
CA ALA A 361 -2.05 3.52 -27.65
C ALA A 361 -2.83 4.67 -28.30
N VAL A 362 -2.21 5.84 -28.35
CA VAL A 362 -2.76 7.05 -28.96
C VAL A 362 -1.76 7.52 -30.03
N ILE A 363 -2.13 7.40 -31.30
CA ILE A 363 -1.33 7.89 -32.40
C ILE A 363 -1.69 9.36 -32.65
N TYR A 364 -0.68 10.21 -32.73
CA TYR A 364 -0.82 11.64 -32.96
C TYR A 364 0.00 12.16 -34.13
N GLY A 365 0.89 11.34 -34.69
CA GLY A 365 1.75 11.72 -35.79
C GLY A 365 1.88 10.60 -36.84
N VAL A 366 2.00 10.98 -38.09
CA VAL A 366 2.24 10.09 -39.24
C VAL A 366 3.16 10.81 -40.23
N ASN A 367 4.06 10.09 -40.89
CA ASN A 367 4.87 10.69 -41.95
C ASN A 367 4.04 10.97 -43.21
N ARG A 368 4.53 11.86 -44.06
CA ARG A 368 3.93 12.07 -45.37
C ARG A 368 4.18 10.87 -46.27
N VAL A 369 3.13 10.42 -46.90
CA VAL A 369 3.21 9.42 -47.96
C VAL A 369 3.51 10.10 -49.30
N ALA A 370 4.47 9.59 -50.06
CA ALA A 370 4.83 10.16 -51.36
C ALA A 370 3.63 10.24 -52.31
N GLN A 371 3.37 11.40 -52.83
CA GLN A 371 2.45 11.61 -53.96
C GLN A 371 3.26 11.76 -55.23
N ILE A 372 2.70 11.27 -56.36
CA ILE A 372 3.40 11.28 -57.68
C ILE A 372 3.71 12.70 -58.16
N SER A 373 2.99 13.69 -57.65
CA SER A 373 3.08 15.09 -58.06
C SER A 373 4.04 15.95 -57.25
N ASP A 374 4.63 15.41 -56.20
CA ASP A 374 5.49 16.20 -55.34
C ASP A 374 6.87 16.40 -55.99
N ALA A 375 7.28 17.64 -56.12
CA ALA A 375 8.63 18.00 -56.54
C ALA A 375 9.63 17.49 -55.52
N LEU A 376 10.48 16.57 -55.92
CA LEU A 376 11.22 15.63 -55.07
C LEU A 376 12.35 16.23 -54.24
N ASP A 377 12.70 17.49 -54.38
CA ASP A 377 13.96 18.01 -53.84
C ASP A 377 13.92 18.45 -52.36
N THR A 378 12.76 18.44 -51.71
CA THR A 378 12.61 18.90 -50.33
C THR A 378 11.75 18.01 -49.45
N TRP A 379 11.37 16.83 -49.91
CA TRP A 379 10.44 15.96 -49.18
C TRP A 379 11.19 14.95 -48.32
N ASP A 380 10.95 15.04 -47.00
CA ASP A 380 11.49 14.12 -46.01
C ASP A 380 10.42 13.09 -45.62
N SER A 381 10.57 11.87 -46.14
CA SER A 381 9.66 10.75 -45.86
C SER A 381 9.74 10.23 -44.43
N GLU A 382 10.80 10.56 -43.73
CA GLU A 382 11.01 10.15 -42.35
C GLU A 382 10.37 11.12 -41.35
N LYS A 383 10.03 12.33 -41.77
CA LYS A 383 9.49 13.37 -40.91
C LYS A 383 8.06 13.07 -40.52
N ILE A 384 7.86 12.87 -39.19
CA ILE A 384 6.54 12.73 -38.59
C ILE A 384 5.85 14.09 -38.50
N GLU A 385 4.65 14.19 -39.03
CA GLU A 385 3.79 15.37 -38.92
C GLU A 385 2.55 15.06 -38.06
N PRO A 386 2.00 16.08 -37.36
CA PRO A 386 0.79 15.88 -36.57
C PRO A 386 -0.35 15.36 -37.45
N ALA A 387 -1.00 14.29 -37.01
CA ALA A 387 -2.20 13.78 -37.67
C ALA A 387 -3.38 14.75 -37.45
N ASN A 388 -4.28 14.86 -38.43
CA ASN A 388 -5.47 15.71 -38.33
C ASN A 388 -6.39 15.30 -37.15
N GLN A 389 -6.38 14.04 -36.78
CA GLN A 389 -7.10 13.47 -35.65
C GLN A 389 -6.23 12.42 -34.99
N THR A 390 -6.27 12.39 -33.65
CA THR A 390 -5.65 11.32 -32.88
C THR A 390 -6.44 10.02 -33.04
N PHE A 391 -5.74 8.91 -33.11
CA PHE A 391 -6.35 7.60 -33.20
C PHE A 391 -5.99 6.80 -31.96
N GLU A 392 -7.00 6.39 -31.19
CA GLU A 392 -6.82 5.62 -29.95
C GLU A 392 -7.30 4.18 -30.14
N PHE A 393 -6.51 3.23 -29.65
CA PHE A 393 -6.88 1.82 -29.66
C PHE A 393 -6.31 1.07 -28.47
N ARG A 394 -6.91 -0.08 -28.18
CA ARG A 394 -6.51 -0.93 -27.05
C ARG A 394 -5.28 -1.75 -27.38
N LEU A 395 -4.31 -1.73 -26.44
CA LEU A 395 -3.19 -2.68 -26.39
C LEU A 395 -3.45 -3.73 -25.34
N ILE A 396 -3.12 -4.98 -25.65
CA ILE A 396 -3.16 -6.12 -24.73
C ILE A 396 -1.81 -6.82 -24.82
N VAL A 397 -1.08 -6.85 -23.73
CA VAL A 397 0.24 -7.49 -23.64
C VAL A 397 0.22 -8.48 -22.49
N HIS A 398 0.69 -9.68 -22.72
CA HIS A 398 0.93 -10.67 -21.69
C HIS A 398 2.43 -10.88 -21.54
N VAL A 399 2.90 -10.94 -20.29
CA VAL A 399 4.30 -11.23 -19.96
C VAL A 399 4.33 -12.52 -19.13
N ASP A 400 5.09 -13.51 -19.55
CA ASP A 400 5.26 -14.76 -18.82
C ASP A 400 6.27 -14.64 -17.66
N ALA A 401 6.45 -15.71 -16.90
CA ALA A 401 7.35 -15.74 -15.75
C ALA A 401 8.82 -15.50 -16.14
N GLU A 402 9.20 -15.85 -17.36
CA GLU A 402 10.52 -15.68 -17.95
C GLU A 402 10.75 -14.27 -18.50
N GLY A 403 9.72 -13.41 -18.48
CA GLY A 403 9.77 -12.03 -18.98
C GLY A 403 9.50 -11.90 -20.48
N THR A 404 9.06 -12.96 -21.16
CA THR A 404 8.70 -12.89 -22.58
C THR A 404 7.36 -12.17 -22.73
N ALA A 405 7.38 -11.01 -23.37
CA ALA A 405 6.18 -10.25 -23.68
C ALA A 405 5.52 -10.74 -24.98
N ARG A 406 4.18 -10.78 -25.03
CA ARG A 406 3.39 -11.17 -26.21
C ARG A 406 2.27 -10.20 -26.45
N LEU A 407 2.13 -9.76 -27.68
CA LEU A 407 0.99 -8.98 -28.16
C LEU A 407 -0.21 -9.90 -28.37
N LEU A 408 -1.35 -9.53 -27.80
CA LEU A 408 -2.59 -10.29 -27.91
C LEU A 408 -3.65 -9.51 -28.70
N LYS A 409 -4.34 -10.21 -29.61
CA LYS A 409 -5.58 -9.72 -30.22
C LYS A 409 -6.73 -9.73 -29.22
N GLU A 410 -6.83 -10.82 -28.49
CA GLU A 410 -7.86 -11.05 -27.48
C GLU A 410 -7.36 -12.02 -26.41
N VAL A 411 -7.96 -11.92 -25.26
CA VAL A 411 -7.76 -12.85 -24.14
C VAL A 411 -9.08 -13.06 -23.41
N TYR A 412 -9.29 -14.26 -22.93
CA TYR A 412 -10.44 -14.61 -22.10
C TYR A 412 -9.98 -14.85 -20.68
N VAL A 413 -10.47 -14.05 -19.76
CA VAL A 413 -10.22 -14.17 -18.34
C VAL A 413 -11.32 -15.03 -17.74
N ALA A 414 -10.96 -16.20 -17.29
CA ALA A 414 -11.87 -17.16 -16.66
C ALA A 414 -11.64 -17.19 -15.15
N THR A 415 -12.72 -17.05 -14.38
CA THR A 415 -12.70 -17.05 -12.91
C THR A 415 -13.65 -18.11 -12.38
N GLU A 416 -13.20 -18.87 -11.42
CA GLU A 416 -14.03 -19.84 -10.70
C GLU A 416 -15.01 -19.13 -9.75
N SER A 417 -15.90 -19.93 -9.13
CA SER A 417 -16.80 -19.39 -8.10
C SER A 417 -16.10 -19.15 -6.77
N ASP A 418 -14.95 -19.76 -6.58
CA ASP A 418 -14.08 -19.53 -5.44
C ASP A 418 -13.37 -18.17 -5.62
N PRO A 419 -13.58 -17.20 -4.72
CA PRO A 419 -12.95 -15.90 -4.82
C PRO A 419 -11.42 -15.92 -4.62
N ASP A 420 -10.89 -16.99 -4.00
CA ASP A 420 -9.47 -17.18 -3.75
C ASP A 420 -8.74 -17.91 -4.88
N ALA A 421 -9.49 -18.43 -5.87
CA ALA A 421 -8.91 -19.09 -7.03
C ALA A 421 -8.29 -18.06 -8.00
N GLU A 422 -7.06 -18.33 -8.44
CA GLU A 422 -6.41 -17.47 -9.44
C GLU A 422 -7.15 -17.51 -10.78
N PRO A 423 -7.34 -16.36 -11.45
CA PRO A 423 -7.93 -16.31 -12.77
C PRO A 423 -7.09 -17.07 -13.80
N THR A 424 -7.73 -17.79 -14.71
CA THR A 424 -7.09 -18.47 -15.84
C THR A 424 -7.16 -17.60 -17.09
N LEU A 425 -6.03 -17.40 -17.77
CA LEU A 425 -5.96 -16.69 -19.05
C LEU A 425 -5.99 -17.67 -20.22
N LEU A 426 -6.95 -17.49 -21.13
CA LEU A 426 -7.20 -18.37 -22.26
C LEU A 426 -7.05 -17.57 -23.56
N ILE A 427 -6.29 -18.11 -24.54
CA ILE A 427 -5.93 -17.38 -25.78
C ILE A 427 -7.01 -17.44 -26.86
N SER A 428 -7.98 -18.34 -26.75
CA SER A 428 -8.94 -18.52 -27.82
C SER A 428 -10.35 -18.75 -27.31
N ARG A 429 -11.33 -18.51 -28.19
CA ARG A 429 -12.74 -18.82 -27.92
C ARG A 429 -12.99 -20.31 -27.70
N ASN A 430 -12.19 -21.18 -28.32
CA ASN A 430 -12.32 -22.62 -28.16
C ASN A 430 -11.87 -23.04 -26.76
N GLU A 431 -10.71 -22.53 -26.31
CA GLU A 431 -10.24 -22.75 -24.94
C GLU A 431 -11.24 -22.22 -23.91
N ALA A 432 -11.81 -21.05 -24.14
CA ALA A 432 -12.84 -20.48 -23.27
C ALA A 432 -14.10 -21.37 -23.20
N ARG A 433 -14.50 -21.98 -24.34
CA ARG A 433 -15.62 -22.93 -24.35
C ARG A 433 -15.29 -24.23 -23.60
N ASN A 434 -14.09 -24.78 -23.83
CA ASN A 434 -13.63 -25.99 -23.16
C ASN A 434 -13.58 -25.78 -21.64
N TRP A 435 -12.99 -24.67 -21.21
CA TRP A 435 -12.94 -24.32 -19.79
C TRP A 435 -14.33 -24.18 -19.18
N ARG A 436 -15.27 -23.53 -19.88
CA ARG A 436 -16.66 -23.35 -19.43
C ARG A 436 -17.37 -24.69 -19.23
N ASN A 437 -17.10 -25.67 -20.09
CA ASN A 437 -17.72 -27.00 -19.99
C ASN A 437 -17.27 -27.74 -18.72
N SER A 438 -16.03 -27.54 -18.29
CA SER A 438 -15.49 -28.14 -17.06
C SER A 438 -15.80 -27.30 -15.79
N HIS A 439 -16.14 -26.01 -15.95
CA HIS A 439 -16.46 -25.10 -14.84
C HIS A 439 -17.83 -24.43 -15.06
N PRO A 440 -18.94 -25.13 -14.87
CA PRO A 440 -20.28 -24.64 -15.23
C PRO A 440 -20.70 -23.39 -14.46
N ASN A 441 -20.19 -23.21 -13.23
CA ASN A 441 -20.44 -22.04 -12.38
C ASN A 441 -19.41 -20.90 -12.56
N GLY A 442 -18.36 -21.13 -13.35
CA GLY A 442 -17.33 -20.15 -13.60
C GLY A 442 -17.82 -18.98 -14.45
N ARG A 443 -17.08 -17.89 -14.47
CA ARG A 443 -17.33 -16.71 -15.30
C ARG A 443 -16.22 -16.52 -16.30
N ILE A 444 -16.56 -16.04 -17.49
CA ILE A 444 -15.56 -15.70 -18.53
C ILE A 444 -15.82 -14.28 -19.00
N ARG A 445 -14.76 -13.46 -19.01
CA ARG A 445 -14.76 -12.11 -19.57
C ARG A 445 -13.77 -12.04 -20.72
N ARG A 446 -14.20 -11.54 -21.87
CA ARG A 446 -13.35 -11.30 -23.03
C ARG A 446 -12.79 -9.88 -23.01
N ILE A 447 -11.50 -9.73 -23.24
CA ILE A 447 -10.84 -8.46 -23.53
C ILE A 447 -10.28 -8.57 -24.95
N SER A 448 -10.54 -7.59 -25.81
CA SER A 448 -10.10 -7.64 -27.21
C SER A 448 -9.67 -6.26 -27.71
N SER A 449 -8.72 -6.26 -28.66
CA SER A 449 -8.32 -5.11 -29.44
C SER A 449 -8.93 -5.21 -30.85
N ALA A 450 -9.57 -4.15 -31.32
CA ALA A 450 -10.13 -4.11 -32.67
C ALA A 450 -9.07 -3.83 -33.73
N ASN A 451 -7.93 -3.24 -33.35
CA ASN A 451 -6.92 -2.72 -34.29
C ASN A 451 -5.95 -3.79 -34.80
N PHE A 452 -5.92 -4.97 -34.22
CA PHE A 452 -5.02 -6.03 -34.66
C PHE A 452 -5.78 -7.14 -35.39
N PRO A 453 -5.15 -7.80 -36.39
CA PRO A 453 -5.71 -8.94 -37.07
C PRO A 453 -5.91 -10.13 -36.11
N ASN A 454 -6.68 -11.10 -36.54
CA ASN A 454 -6.82 -12.35 -35.81
C ASN A 454 -5.65 -13.27 -36.20
N PHE A 455 -4.53 -13.15 -35.54
CA PHE A 455 -3.32 -13.91 -35.80
C PHE A 455 -3.26 -15.25 -35.07
N GLY A 456 -4.36 -15.83 -34.71
CA GLY A 456 -4.45 -17.22 -34.18
C GLY A 456 -3.67 -17.50 -32.90
N ASN A 457 -2.40 -17.12 -32.86
CA ASN A 457 -1.49 -17.24 -31.72
C ASN A 457 -0.96 -15.88 -31.29
N PRO A 458 -0.65 -15.68 -30.01
CA PRO A 458 0.02 -14.47 -29.53
C PRO A 458 1.36 -14.22 -30.23
N ILE A 459 1.61 -12.98 -30.59
CA ILE A 459 2.86 -12.59 -31.24
C ILE A 459 3.89 -12.23 -30.16
N ALA A 460 5.00 -12.95 -30.12
CA ALA A 460 6.09 -12.62 -29.21
C ALA A 460 6.77 -11.31 -29.63
N PHE A 461 7.02 -10.43 -28.67
CA PHE A 461 7.91 -9.31 -28.84
C PHE A 461 9.37 -9.77 -28.79
N THR A 462 10.20 -9.09 -29.56
CA THR A 462 11.67 -9.20 -29.53
C THR A 462 12.26 -7.90 -28.99
N GLY A 463 13.50 -7.93 -28.48
CA GLY A 463 14.20 -6.73 -28.01
C GLY A 463 14.68 -6.80 -26.58
N ALA A 464 14.86 -5.66 -25.94
CA ALA A 464 15.51 -5.52 -24.63
C ALA A 464 14.66 -5.98 -23.42
N GLY A 465 13.44 -6.47 -23.67
CA GLY A 465 12.53 -6.92 -22.63
C GLY A 465 11.50 -5.85 -22.23
N PHE A 466 10.47 -6.31 -21.53
CA PHE A 466 9.38 -5.48 -21.02
C PHE A 466 9.82 -4.76 -19.74
N ALA A 467 10.67 -3.75 -19.91
CA ALA A 467 11.30 -3.04 -18.81
C ALA A 467 11.51 -1.56 -19.17
N HIS A 468 11.57 -0.75 -18.15
CA HIS A 468 11.94 0.65 -18.15
C HIS A 468 13.22 0.91 -18.98
N GLY A 469 13.18 1.90 -19.86
CA GLY A 469 14.27 2.22 -20.80
C GLY A 469 14.48 1.19 -21.91
N GLY A 470 13.69 0.12 -21.93
CA GLY A 470 13.76 -0.91 -22.96
C GLY A 470 12.88 -0.60 -24.18
N THR A 471 13.20 -1.24 -25.30
CA THR A 471 12.38 -1.25 -26.51
C THR A 471 12.08 -2.69 -26.89
N ILE A 472 10.80 -2.96 -27.14
CA ILE A 472 10.33 -4.25 -27.65
C ILE A 472 9.60 -4.07 -28.97
N SER A 473 9.70 -5.06 -29.87
CA SER A 473 9.13 -4.98 -31.22
C SER A 473 8.37 -6.24 -31.58
N ALA A 474 7.20 -6.09 -32.17
CA ALA A 474 6.37 -7.18 -32.67
C ALA A 474 6.07 -7.02 -34.15
N PHE A 475 6.31 -8.07 -34.93
CA PHE A 475 5.96 -8.12 -36.34
C PHE A 475 4.55 -8.70 -36.50
N VAL A 476 3.64 -7.91 -37.06
CA VAL A 476 2.22 -8.23 -37.21
C VAL A 476 1.86 -8.30 -38.68
N PRO A 477 1.91 -9.49 -39.29
CA PRO A 477 1.46 -9.64 -40.68
C PRO A 477 -0.06 -9.59 -40.76
N GLN A 478 -0.59 -8.87 -41.69
CA GLN A 478 -2.02 -8.79 -41.95
C GLN A 478 -2.34 -9.26 -43.37
N ALA A 479 -3.02 -10.39 -43.46
CA ALA A 479 -3.38 -10.95 -44.76
C ALA A 479 -4.44 -10.07 -45.45
N TYR A 480 -4.39 -10.06 -46.80
CA TYR A 480 -5.33 -9.31 -47.60
C TYR A 480 -6.80 -9.73 -47.40
N ASP A 481 -7.03 -10.96 -46.96
CA ASP A 481 -8.35 -11.54 -46.74
C ASP A 481 -8.78 -11.57 -45.27
N ASP A 482 -8.02 -10.93 -44.39
CA ASP A 482 -8.41 -10.79 -43.01
C ASP A 482 -9.65 -9.91 -42.91
N LYS A 483 -10.70 -10.42 -42.24
CA LYS A 483 -11.98 -9.69 -42.08
C LYS A 483 -11.86 -8.37 -41.33
N VAL A 484 -10.80 -8.20 -40.56
CA VAL A 484 -10.50 -6.97 -39.80
C VAL A 484 -9.40 -6.15 -40.47
N ASN A 485 -9.06 -6.42 -41.72
CA ASN A 485 -8.10 -5.61 -42.46
C ASN A 485 -8.68 -4.21 -42.71
N PRO A 486 -8.15 -3.15 -42.09
CA PRO A 486 -8.68 -1.79 -42.28
C PRO A 486 -8.30 -1.18 -43.63
N TYR A 487 -7.45 -1.84 -44.42
CA TYR A 487 -6.94 -1.36 -45.68
C TYR A 487 -7.71 -1.91 -46.89
N VAL A 488 -8.89 -2.48 -46.66
CA VAL A 488 -9.82 -2.84 -47.72
C VAL A 488 -10.61 -1.60 -48.14
N HIS A 489 -10.58 -1.26 -49.42
CA HIS A 489 -11.32 -0.12 -49.92
C HIS A 489 -11.83 -0.36 -51.34
N ALA A 490 -12.80 0.44 -51.78
CA ALA A 490 -13.33 0.37 -53.13
C ALA A 490 -12.28 0.85 -54.16
N TYR A 491 -12.09 0.06 -55.22
CA TYR A 491 -11.19 0.40 -56.29
C TYR A 491 -11.78 1.54 -57.14
N HIS A 492 -11.00 2.59 -57.35
CA HIS A 492 -11.32 3.64 -58.33
C HIS A 492 -10.50 3.42 -59.61
N PRO A 493 -11.10 3.49 -60.82
CA PRO A 493 -10.40 3.22 -62.08
C PRO A 493 -9.18 4.11 -62.33
N GLN A 494 -9.12 5.29 -61.74
CA GLN A 494 -7.98 6.22 -61.79
C GLN A 494 -7.02 6.08 -60.62
N HIS A 495 -7.22 5.08 -59.77
CA HIS A 495 -6.35 4.82 -58.66
C HIS A 495 -4.98 4.34 -59.14
N ASP A 496 -3.91 4.97 -58.73
CA ASP A 496 -2.56 4.74 -59.22
C ASP A 496 -1.79 3.60 -58.54
N ASN A 497 -2.41 2.93 -57.59
CA ASN A 497 -1.82 1.80 -56.86
C ASN A 497 -1.85 0.46 -57.59
N VAL A 498 -2.17 0.45 -58.87
CA VAL A 498 -2.14 -0.75 -59.72
C VAL A 498 -0.76 -1.41 -59.85
N GLN A 499 0.28 -0.77 -59.33
CA GLN A 499 1.65 -1.25 -59.43
C GLN A 499 2.11 -2.13 -58.24
N PHE A 500 1.30 -2.27 -57.22
CA PHE A 500 1.68 -3.10 -56.06
C PHE A 500 1.38 -4.58 -56.31
N ASN A 501 2.41 -5.43 -56.13
CA ASN A 501 2.32 -6.87 -56.40
C ASN A 501 1.42 -7.64 -55.43
N ASN A 502 1.09 -7.07 -54.30
CA ASN A 502 0.25 -7.67 -53.24
C ASN A 502 -1.21 -7.18 -53.28
N LYS A 503 -1.58 -6.42 -54.30
CA LYS A 503 -2.96 -6.02 -54.55
C LYS A 503 -3.81 -7.21 -54.94
N VAL A 504 -4.96 -7.38 -54.33
CA VAL A 504 -5.95 -8.40 -54.67
C VAL A 504 -7.27 -7.73 -54.99
N ILE A 505 -7.79 -7.97 -56.14
CA ILE A 505 -9.11 -7.51 -56.56
C ILE A 505 -10.16 -8.36 -55.80
N SER A 506 -11.09 -7.66 -55.25
CA SER A 506 -12.03 -8.11 -54.20
C SER A 506 -12.61 -9.48 -54.36
N LYS A 507 -12.65 -10.19 -53.24
CA LYS A 507 -13.41 -11.38 -52.96
C LYS A 507 -14.84 -11.11 -52.44
N TYR A 508 -15.24 -9.83 -52.18
CA TYR A 508 -16.51 -9.49 -51.53
C TYR A 508 -17.38 -8.45 -52.29
N PRO A 509 -17.50 -8.50 -53.60
CA PRO A 509 -18.28 -7.48 -54.33
C PRO A 509 -19.77 -7.46 -53.93
N ALA A 510 -20.32 -8.58 -53.55
CA ALA A 510 -21.73 -8.68 -53.14
C ALA A 510 -21.99 -8.24 -51.68
N GLU A 511 -21.05 -8.47 -50.80
CA GLU A 511 -21.20 -8.14 -49.34
C GLU A 511 -21.04 -6.64 -49.08
N ALA A 512 -20.42 -5.92 -49.97
CA ALA A 512 -20.23 -4.49 -49.86
C ALA A 512 -21.30 -3.65 -50.56
N GLY A 513 -22.36 -4.28 -51.07
CA GLY A 513 -23.47 -3.59 -51.75
C GLY A 513 -23.08 -2.97 -53.09
N LEU A 514 -22.01 -3.41 -53.68
CA LEU A 514 -21.61 -3.00 -55.03
C LEU A 514 -22.18 -4.02 -56.05
N ASP A 515 -22.83 -3.50 -57.04
CA ASP A 515 -23.54 -4.25 -58.10
C ASP A 515 -22.63 -5.03 -59.07
N GLY A 516 -21.41 -5.32 -58.69
CA GLY A 516 -20.42 -6.02 -59.51
C GLY A 516 -19.71 -5.13 -60.54
N THR A 517 -20.02 -3.86 -60.59
CA THR A 517 -19.35 -2.90 -61.47
C THR A 517 -18.14 -2.24 -60.85
N GLY A 518 -18.01 -2.32 -59.51
CA GLY A 518 -16.88 -1.85 -58.73
C GLY A 518 -15.93 -2.97 -58.33
N SER A 519 -14.66 -2.68 -58.26
CA SER A 519 -13.63 -3.56 -57.73
C SER A 519 -13.21 -3.09 -56.34
N PHE A 520 -12.93 -4.01 -55.46
CA PHE A 520 -12.31 -3.72 -54.17
C PHE A 520 -10.84 -4.05 -54.25
N GLU A 521 -10.08 -3.29 -53.53
CA GLU A 521 -8.67 -3.57 -53.33
C GLU A 521 -8.45 -3.95 -51.85
N SER A 522 -7.62 -4.93 -51.65
CA SER A 522 -7.20 -5.37 -50.34
C SER A 522 -5.72 -5.69 -50.35
N TRP A 523 -4.99 -5.17 -49.41
CA TRP A 523 -3.54 -5.35 -49.33
C TRP A 523 -3.18 -6.30 -48.20
N ALA A 524 -2.23 -7.19 -48.49
CA ALA A 524 -1.46 -7.82 -47.41
C ALA A 524 -0.46 -6.79 -46.90
N VAL A 525 -0.56 -6.44 -45.65
CA VAL A 525 0.21 -5.37 -45.02
C VAL A 525 1.10 -5.96 -43.93
N ASN A 526 2.33 -5.50 -43.85
CA ASN A 526 3.21 -5.84 -42.73
C ASN A 526 3.30 -4.63 -41.81
N ARG A 527 3.05 -4.90 -40.54
CA ARG A 527 3.10 -3.90 -39.47
C ARG A 527 4.15 -4.31 -38.45
N THR A 528 5.07 -3.42 -38.12
CA THR A 528 6.02 -3.61 -37.06
C THR A 528 5.72 -2.62 -35.95
N VAL A 529 5.28 -3.12 -34.82
CA VAL A 529 4.95 -2.32 -33.63
C VAL A 529 6.16 -2.25 -32.72
N HIS A 530 6.55 -1.06 -32.33
CA HIS A 530 7.62 -0.79 -31.38
C HIS A 530 7.06 -0.11 -30.14
N LEU A 531 7.38 -0.64 -28.97
CA LEU A 531 7.05 -0.05 -27.67
C LEU A 531 8.36 0.36 -26.99
N GLU A 532 8.58 1.65 -26.85
CA GLU A 532 9.74 2.25 -26.18
C GLU A 532 9.29 2.71 -24.78
N PHE A 533 9.74 2.03 -23.74
CA PHE A 533 9.32 2.30 -22.36
C PHE A 533 10.03 3.52 -21.79
N ALA A 534 9.25 4.48 -21.32
CA ALA A 534 9.74 5.73 -20.75
C ALA A 534 9.97 5.65 -19.23
N ASP A 535 10.93 6.44 -18.74
CA ASP A 535 11.25 6.59 -17.34
C ASP A 535 10.13 7.26 -16.53
N ALA A 536 9.39 8.14 -17.18
CA ALA A 536 8.27 8.86 -16.61
C ALA A 536 7.05 8.80 -17.54
N ASP A 537 5.87 9.01 -16.96
CA ASP A 537 4.60 9.04 -17.70
C ASP A 537 4.64 10.13 -18.79
N PRO A 538 4.64 9.77 -20.10
CA PRO A 538 4.74 10.73 -21.19
C PRO A 538 3.52 11.65 -21.29
N VAL A 539 2.40 11.29 -20.67
CA VAL A 539 1.17 12.10 -20.65
C VAL A 539 1.16 13.11 -19.51
N GLY A 540 2.18 13.09 -18.65
CA GLY A 540 2.38 14.13 -17.64
C GLY A 540 1.50 14.03 -16.38
N GLY A 541 0.81 12.93 -16.15
CA GLY A 541 -0.11 12.73 -15.04
C GLY A 541 0.54 12.42 -13.69
N GLY A 542 1.86 12.16 -13.64
CA GLY A 542 2.56 11.77 -12.41
C GLY A 542 1.93 10.53 -11.77
N ASN A 543 1.90 9.41 -12.50
CA ASN A 543 1.40 8.18 -11.92
C ASN A 543 2.44 7.58 -10.99
N TYR A 544 2.06 7.43 -9.73
CA TYR A 544 2.91 6.89 -8.66
C TYR A 544 3.29 5.42 -8.84
N ASP A 545 2.54 4.70 -9.69
CA ASP A 545 2.74 3.29 -9.99
C ASP A 545 3.49 3.05 -11.30
N TRP A 546 4.10 4.11 -11.84
CA TRP A 546 4.87 4.03 -13.07
C TRP A 546 5.99 3.00 -12.96
N ASN A 547 6.11 2.16 -14.00
CA ASN A 547 7.02 1.01 -14.07
C ASN A 547 6.78 -0.12 -13.04
N ARG A 548 5.60 -0.13 -12.40
CA ARG A 548 5.18 -1.20 -11.47
C ARG A 548 3.91 -1.89 -11.92
N THR A 549 2.78 -1.22 -11.77
CA THR A 549 1.47 -1.68 -12.23
C THR A 549 0.94 -0.82 -13.38
N VAL A 550 1.61 0.28 -13.68
CA VAL A 550 1.39 1.11 -14.85
C VAL A 550 2.72 1.37 -15.54
N THR A 551 2.75 1.19 -16.84
CA THR A 551 3.93 1.49 -17.69
C THR A 551 3.47 2.09 -19.01
N GLY A 552 4.39 2.64 -19.76
CA GLY A 552 4.09 3.23 -21.05
C GLY A 552 5.31 3.91 -21.65
N GLY A 553 5.08 4.68 -22.69
CA GLY A 553 6.15 5.34 -23.41
C GLY A 553 5.74 5.75 -24.79
N THR A 554 6.71 5.73 -25.72
CA THR A 554 6.48 6.03 -27.13
C THR A 554 6.00 4.78 -27.86
N TYR A 555 4.89 4.91 -28.58
CA TYR A 555 4.42 3.94 -29.57
C TYR A 555 4.93 4.34 -30.93
N LYS A 556 5.56 3.41 -31.63
CA LYS A 556 5.93 3.59 -33.06
C LYS A 556 5.43 2.39 -33.85
N GLU A 557 5.08 2.64 -35.10
CA GLU A 557 4.62 1.60 -35.99
C GLU A 557 5.10 1.87 -37.41
N ASP A 558 5.71 0.85 -38.03
CA ASP A 558 6.11 0.84 -39.42
C ASP A 558 5.12 -0.02 -40.21
N ILE A 559 4.44 0.59 -41.18
CA ILE A 559 3.47 -0.08 -42.05
C ILE A 559 4.07 -0.14 -43.46
N THR A 560 4.33 -1.37 -43.91
CA THR A 560 4.91 -1.62 -45.24
C THR A 560 3.94 -2.37 -46.13
N SER A 561 4.19 -2.33 -47.46
CA SER A 561 3.39 -3.01 -48.47
C SER A 561 2.02 -2.37 -48.79
N LEU A 562 1.66 -1.28 -48.16
CA LEU A 562 0.42 -0.54 -48.44
C LEU A 562 0.66 0.53 -49.53
N VAL A 563 1.76 1.25 -49.44
CA VAL A 563 2.21 2.28 -50.40
C VAL A 563 3.68 2.07 -50.74
N LYS A 564 4.24 2.86 -51.65
CA LYS A 564 5.65 2.72 -52.11
C LYS A 564 6.67 2.96 -51.01
N THR A 565 6.36 3.87 -50.09
CA THR A 565 7.18 4.21 -48.95
C THR A 565 6.62 3.59 -47.69
N THR A 566 7.43 3.41 -46.67
CA THR A 566 6.96 2.99 -45.35
C THR A 566 6.12 4.10 -44.72
N ILE A 567 4.98 3.76 -44.19
CA ILE A 567 4.22 4.66 -43.33
C ILE A 567 4.75 4.50 -41.91
N HIS A 568 5.25 5.60 -41.36
CA HIS A 568 5.69 5.68 -39.96
C HIS A 568 4.60 6.38 -39.15
N ALA A 569 4.05 5.68 -38.17
CA ALA A 569 3.11 6.25 -37.21
C ALA A 569 3.77 6.37 -35.85
N GLU A 570 3.53 7.48 -35.16
CA GLU A 570 4.07 7.74 -33.85
C GLU A 570 2.99 8.21 -32.89
N GLY A 571 3.15 7.80 -31.62
CA GLY A 571 2.20 8.10 -30.58
C GLY A 571 2.75 7.80 -29.20
N THR A 572 1.87 7.72 -28.24
CA THR A 572 2.17 7.24 -26.89
C THR A 572 1.37 6.01 -26.56
N PHE A 573 1.87 5.20 -25.66
CA PHE A 573 1.09 4.09 -25.09
C PHE A 573 1.14 4.12 -23.57
N ARG A 574 0.10 3.56 -22.95
CA ARG A 574 0.00 3.38 -21.53
C ARG A 574 -0.70 2.06 -21.23
N LEU A 575 -0.11 1.24 -20.38
CA LEU A 575 -0.58 -0.07 -19.97
C LEU A 575 -0.73 -0.12 -18.47
N SER A 576 -1.79 -0.76 -17.99
CA SER A 576 -1.98 -1.10 -16.58
C SER A 576 -2.00 -2.61 -16.42
N LYS A 577 -1.31 -3.11 -15.41
CA LYS A 577 -1.33 -4.51 -15.04
C LYS A 577 -2.70 -4.83 -14.43
N VAL A 578 -3.43 -5.73 -15.05
CA VAL A 578 -4.80 -6.06 -14.65
C VAL A 578 -4.88 -7.40 -13.93
N LEU A 579 -3.90 -8.29 -14.14
CA LEU A 579 -3.79 -9.59 -13.48
C LEU A 579 -2.32 -9.99 -13.37
N ASP A 580 -1.97 -10.68 -12.30
CA ASP A 580 -0.63 -11.25 -12.06
C ASP A 580 -0.44 -12.64 -12.70
N THR A 581 -1.49 -13.20 -13.28
CA THR A 581 -1.47 -14.51 -13.93
C THR A 581 -0.47 -14.52 -15.08
N HIS A 582 0.62 -15.23 -14.91
CA HIS A 582 1.75 -15.32 -15.86
C HIS A 582 1.64 -16.49 -16.85
N ILE A 583 0.67 -17.37 -16.65
CA ILE A 583 0.41 -18.52 -17.52
C ILE A 583 -0.69 -18.16 -18.52
N LEU A 584 -0.41 -18.36 -19.79
CA LEU A 584 -1.35 -18.17 -20.88
C LEU A 584 -1.73 -19.55 -21.45
N THR A 585 -2.93 -20.03 -21.14
CA THR A 585 -3.38 -21.37 -21.50
C THR A 585 -3.76 -21.46 -22.97
N GLY A 586 -3.24 -22.46 -23.67
CA GLY A 586 -3.50 -22.72 -25.10
C GLY A 586 -2.39 -22.20 -26.02
N LEU A 587 -1.25 -21.78 -25.49
CA LEU A 587 -0.03 -21.47 -26.24
C LEU A 587 0.56 -22.75 -26.88
#